data_a55f963c104067c746310dd478e0ee75
#
_entry.id   a55f963c104067c746310dd478e0ee75
#
_cell.length_a   1.000
_cell.length_b   1.000
_cell.length_c   1.000
_cell.angle_alpha   90.00
_cell.angle_beta   90.00
_cell.angle_gamma   90.00
#
_symmetry.space_group_name_H-M   'P 1'
#
loop_
_entity.id
_entity.type
_entity.pdbx_description
1 polymer ?
#
loop_
_entity_poly.entity_id
_entity_poly.type
_entity_poly.pdbx_seq_one_letter_code
_entity_poly.pdbx_strand_id
1 'polypeptide(L)'
;MVSKQEKVLPLPKPGERNILVTSALPYVNNVPHLGNIIGSVLSADVFARFWRGRGGNVLFVGGTDEFGTTTSLRAREEGVAPQELCDKYHKIHKDVYEWFNISFDIFGRTTNDRHTEITHDIFKELWGEGLIEIRDSEQLWCEQCKGFVFDRLVEGTCPECGCEEARGDQCGDCDWVFDITELVEPKCKIHGGRPALRPSKHLFLKLDNHGPLLENQAKEQGEDWLVNAKEINGNSSICITRDGLDWGTPVPGRLAGFDGKVFYPWWDALLGYISITASGMEGESWRAWWRPSTPIAMKSHDDNDSSFYKPGDDTPKSDVGVRLSQFLGADNIFFHGILFPATLLPLDPPYTAPRHIASTRFLTYQGGRFSKSLGVGVFGDNAQQTGLSADVFRFFLLQSRPEGMEDTDFTWDRLVEVHNELFVGKIGKLVHKVLTDLNGVVPHSHDHINGPLLSSVGQTIKRFKGGVHKLLVQYVTQLKNSELRGGLMTTLELTCGGIALLDLVSNKVMLTDTCERQAVLEVGINLVYLVLRMLEPYIPKTVESLYEVLGVERPTGRLEKDWLGDQGPIKPGHEVGKWEEVEALFERIWPEKAKMWELKFGGKKKRKGEVLVCEEAKRRQKN
;
A
#
# COMPACT_ATOMS: atom_id res chain seq x y z
N MET A 1 -16.40 19.59 22.51
CA MET A 1 -15.31 19.95 21.57
C MET A 1 -14.03 19.46 22.20
N VAL A 2 -13.58 18.27 21.85
CA VAL A 2 -12.25 17.77 22.26
C VAL A 2 -11.27 18.46 21.34
N SER A 3 -10.35 19.25 21.88
CA SER A 3 -9.26 19.87 21.13
C SER A 3 -8.50 18.74 20.42
N LYS A 4 -8.48 18.72 19.08
CA LYS A 4 -7.52 17.91 18.33
C LYS A 4 -6.15 18.40 18.79
N GLN A 5 -5.47 17.63 19.64
CA GLN A 5 -4.04 17.83 19.86
C GLN A 5 -3.38 17.75 18.49
N GLU A 6 -2.68 18.79 18.07
CA GLU A 6 -1.89 18.76 16.84
C GLU A 6 -0.92 17.59 16.95
N LYS A 7 -1.03 16.65 16.02
CA LYS A 7 -0.17 15.47 15.96
C LYS A 7 1.24 15.92 15.66
N VAL A 8 2.13 15.84 16.62
CA VAL A 8 3.56 16.13 16.42
C VAL A 8 4.12 15.07 15.48
N LEU A 9 4.57 15.50 14.31
CA LEU A 9 5.15 14.60 13.31
C LEU A 9 6.56 14.16 13.74
N PRO A 10 6.92 12.88 13.51
CA PRO A 10 8.23 12.39 13.89
C PRO A 10 9.33 13.02 13.03
N LEU A 11 10.46 13.34 13.65
CA LEU A 11 11.70 13.67 12.96
C LEU A 11 12.65 12.47 13.03
N PRO A 12 13.53 12.31 12.03
CA PRO A 12 14.56 11.27 12.08
C PRO A 12 15.46 11.46 13.30
N LYS A 13 15.81 10.35 13.96
CA LYS A 13 16.61 10.35 15.18
C LYS A 13 17.89 9.55 14.98
N PRO A 14 19.04 10.06 15.48
CA PRO A 14 20.28 9.30 15.47
C PRO A 14 20.12 7.96 16.20
N GLY A 15 20.65 6.89 15.61
CA GLY A 15 20.63 5.56 16.20
C GLY A 15 19.25 4.85 16.22
N GLU A 16 18.19 5.50 15.77
CA GLU A 16 16.89 4.87 15.58
C GLU A 16 16.73 4.41 14.12
N ARG A 17 15.84 3.44 13.91
CA ARG A 17 15.46 3.01 12.57
C ARG A 17 14.44 4.00 12.01
N ASN A 18 14.92 4.96 11.21
CA ASN A 18 14.08 5.96 10.56
C ASN A 18 13.60 5.43 9.21
N ILE A 19 12.28 5.29 9.05
CA ILE A 19 11.65 4.72 7.88
C ILE A 19 10.67 5.73 7.29
N LEU A 20 10.96 6.15 6.06
CA LEU A 20 10.05 6.95 5.25
C LEU A 20 9.26 5.99 4.36
N VAL A 21 7.94 5.97 4.51
CA VAL A 21 7.03 5.13 3.72
C VAL A 21 6.22 6.03 2.82
N THR A 22 6.17 5.71 1.52
CA THR A 22 5.30 6.40 0.58
C THR A 22 4.41 5.42 -0.16
N SER A 23 3.21 5.84 -0.50
CA SER A 23 2.31 5.13 -1.41
C SER A 23 2.14 5.94 -2.70
N ALA A 24 2.08 5.26 -3.86
CA ALA A 24 1.86 5.93 -5.14
C ALA A 24 0.68 6.89 -5.07
N LEU A 25 0.88 8.09 -5.61
CA LEU A 25 -0.13 9.15 -5.61
C LEU A 25 -1.16 8.88 -6.70
N PRO A 26 -2.44 8.63 -6.36
CA PRO A 26 -3.47 8.42 -7.37
C PRO A 26 -3.88 9.73 -8.05
N TYR A 27 -4.26 9.64 -9.33
CA TYR A 27 -4.92 10.73 -10.03
C TYR A 27 -6.31 11.04 -9.44
N VAL A 28 -6.65 12.32 -9.39
CA VAL A 28 -7.94 12.83 -8.88
C VAL A 28 -9.06 12.87 -9.92
N ASN A 29 -9.08 11.95 -10.85
CA ASN A 29 -10.10 11.87 -11.88
C ASN A 29 -11.20 10.85 -11.57
N ASN A 30 -11.05 10.10 -10.47
CA ASN A 30 -11.94 8.99 -10.12
C ASN A 30 -11.91 8.65 -8.62
N VAL A 31 -12.97 7.95 -8.15
CA VAL A 31 -12.95 7.27 -6.84
C VAL A 31 -11.98 6.08 -6.90
N PRO A 32 -11.13 5.85 -5.89
CA PRO A 32 -10.21 4.72 -5.89
C PRO A 32 -10.99 3.40 -5.85
N HIS A 33 -10.63 2.44 -6.72
CA HIS A 33 -11.16 1.08 -6.65
C HIS A 33 -10.28 0.19 -5.77
N LEU A 34 -10.75 -1.01 -5.43
CA LEU A 34 -10.03 -1.93 -4.55
C LEU A 34 -8.62 -2.25 -5.03
N GLY A 35 -8.38 -2.28 -6.35
CA GLY A 35 -7.05 -2.47 -6.94
C GLY A 35 -6.07 -1.34 -6.58
N ASN A 36 -6.51 -0.08 -6.62
CA ASN A 36 -5.68 1.06 -6.17
C ASN A 36 -5.38 0.98 -4.68
N ILE A 37 -6.34 0.49 -3.89
CA ILE A 37 -6.19 0.37 -2.44
C ILE A 37 -5.14 -0.68 -2.08
N ILE A 38 -5.26 -1.92 -2.59
CA ILE A 38 -4.30 -2.98 -2.29
C ILE A 38 -2.95 -2.74 -2.96
N GLY A 39 -2.96 -2.17 -4.17
CA GLY A 39 -1.77 -1.93 -4.98
C GLY A 39 -0.77 -0.96 -4.34
N SER A 40 -1.24 -0.02 -3.53
CA SER A 40 -0.36 0.98 -2.91
C SER A 40 -0.69 1.27 -1.46
N VAL A 41 -1.80 1.95 -1.17
CA VAL A 41 -2.05 2.56 0.16
C VAL A 41 -2.22 1.56 1.29
N LEU A 42 -2.95 0.45 1.06
CA LEU A 42 -3.15 -0.58 2.07
C LEU A 42 -1.88 -1.37 2.34
N SER A 43 -1.12 -1.70 1.30
CA SER A 43 0.18 -2.36 1.44
C SER A 43 1.17 -1.50 2.22
N ALA A 44 1.25 -0.20 1.91
CA ALA A 44 2.07 0.77 2.64
C ALA A 44 1.64 0.91 4.10
N ASP A 45 0.32 0.94 4.38
CA ASP A 45 -0.22 1.04 5.74
C ASP A 45 0.17 -0.15 6.61
N VAL A 46 0.04 -1.38 6.08
CA VAL A 46 0.45 -2.60 6.80
C VAL A 46 1.93 -2.55 7.15
N PHE A 47 2.77 -2.17 6.19
CA PHE A 47 4.21 -2.04 6.41
C PHE A 47 4.55 -0.94 7.44
N ALA A 48 3.92 0.22 7.34
CA ALA A 48 4.12 1.32 8.30
C ALA A 48 3.69 0.91 9.72
N ARG A 49 2.51 0.26 9.86
CA ARG A 49 2.03 -0.26 11.15
C ARG A 49 2.95 -1.32 11.74
N PHE A 50 3.43 -2.25 10.92
CA PHE A 50 4.39 -3.27 11.35
C PHE A 50 5.64 -2.64 11.96
N TRP A 51 6.24 -1.66 11.28
CA TRP A 51 7.45 -1.01 11.77
C TRP A 51 7.20 -0.15 13.01
N ARG A 52 6.09 0.61 13.05
CA ARG A 52 5.70 1.36 14.26
C ARG A 52 5.48 0.42 15.45
N GLY A 53 4.78 -0.67 15.23
CA GLY A 53 4.56 -1.69 16.26
C GLY A 53 5.87 -2.28 16.80
N ARG A 54 6.96 -2.28 16.04
CA ARG A 54 8.30 -2.72 16.44
C ARG A 54 9.18 -1.62 17.00
N GLY A 55 8.63 -0.41 17.22
CA GLY A 55 9.37 0.74 17.75
C GLY A 55 10.20 1.48 16.70
N GLY A 56 9.94 1.26 15.40
CA GLY A 56 10.54 2.06 14.33
C GLY A 56 10.01 3.49 14.32
N ASN A 57 10.88 4.44 14.03
CA ASN A 57 10.51 5.84 13.82
C ASN A 57 10.04 5.99 12.35
N VAL A 58 8.71 6.01 12.14
CA VAL A 58 8.09 5.91 10.81
C VAL A 58 7.35 7.18 10.46
N LEU A 59 7.65 7.75 9.30
CA LEU A 59 6.84 8.78 8.64
C LEU A 59 6.16 8.16 7.42
N PHE A 60 4.82 8.13 7.41
CA PHE A 60 4.02 7.60 6.30
C PHE A 60 3.33 8.75 5.56
N VAL A 61 3.76 8.95 4.30
CA VAL A 61 3.33 10.04 3.42
C VAL A 61 2.51 9.48 2.26
N GLY A 62 1.39 10.11 2.00
CA GLY A 62 0.55 9.88 0.83
C GLY A 62 -0.14 11.16 0.39
N GLY A 63 -0.90 11.07 -0.67
CA GLY A 63 -1.60 12.23 -1.22
C GLY A 63 -2.27 11.93 -2.53
N THR A 64 -2.54 12.99 -3.31
CA THR A 64 -3.14 12.92 -4.63
C THR A 64 -2.25 13.61 -5.66
N ASP A 65 -2.12 12.98 -6.84
CA ASP A 65 -1.56 13.58 -8.04
C ASP A 65 -2.68 14.31 -8.80
N GLU A 66 -2.54 15.63 -8.93
CA GLU A 66 -3.63 16.50 -9.37
C GLU A 66 -3.38 17.17 -10.71
N PHE A 67 -2.14 17.20 -11.19
CA PHE A 67 -1.80 17.81 -12.48
C PHE A 67 -1.97 16.86 -13.67
N GLY A 68 -1.95 17.40 -14.87
CA GLY A 68 -1.92 16.65 -16.11
C GLY A 68 -3.24 16.57 -16.87
N THR A 69 -3.15 15.88 -18.04
CA THR A 69 -4.23 15.76 -19.03
C THR A 69 -5.45 15.03 -18.51
N THR A 70 -5.27 14.01 -17.68
CA THR A 70 -6.39 13.21 -17.14
C THR A 70 -7.33 14.06 -16.30
N THR A 71 -6.77 14.94 -15.47
CA THR A 71 -7.52 15.89 -14.65
C THR A 71 -8.19 16.96 -15.50
N SER A 72 -7.45 17.59 -16.44
CA SER A 72 -8.00 18.61 -17.33
C SER A 72 -9.16 18.09 -18.19
N LEU A 73 -8.99 16.89 -18.77
CA LEU A 73 -10.06 16.25 -19.56
C LEU A 73 -11.29 15.98 -18.72
N ARG A 74 -11.11 15.41 -17.53
CA ARG A 74 -12.21 15.09 -16.63
C ARG A 74 -12.93 16.34 -16.15
N ALA A 75 -12.21 17.43 -15.86
CA ALA A 75 -12.81 18.72 -15.49
C ALA A 75 -13.68 19.28 -16.62
N ARG A 76 -13.19 19.20 -17.88
CA ARG A 76 -13.97 19.61 -19.07
C ARG A 76 -15.23 18.75 -19.25
N GLU A 77 -15.15 17.41 -19.05
CA GLU A 77 -16.30 16.51 -19.12
C GLU A 77 -17.35 16.82 -18.05
N GLU A 78 -16.94 17.20 -16.84
CA GLU A 78 -17.84 17.57 -15.74
C GLU A 78 -18.28 19.03 -15.80
N GLY A 79 -17.69 19.86 -16.68
CA GLY A 79 -18.01 21.29 -16.82
C GLY A 79 -17.58 22.15 -15.63
N VAL A 80 -16.51 21.76 -14.94
CA VAL A 80 -15.95 22.44 -13.76
C VAL A 80 -14.51 22.88 -14.00
N ALA A 81 -13.99 23.77 -13.13
CA ALA A 81 -12.57 24.11 -13.14
C ALA A 81 -11.71 22.91 -12.67
N PRO A 82 -10.47 22.74 -13.19
CA PRO A 82 -9.59 21.66 -12.73
C PRO A 82 -9.37 21.64 -11.20
N GLN A 83 -9.21 22.81 -10.57
CA GLN A 83 -9.05 22.92 -9.12
C GLN A 83 -10.29 22.39 -8.36
N GLU A 84 -11.49 22.72 -8.83
CA GLU A 84 -12.74 22.27 -8.22
C GLU A 84 -12.89 20.73 -8.32
N LEU A 85 -12.47 20.16 -9.47
CA LEU A 85 -12.41 18.71 -9.65
C LEU A 85 -11.43 18.08 -8.65
N CYS A 86 -10.22 18.66 -8.51
CA CYS A 86 -9.20 18.21 -7.59
C CYS A 86 -9.70 18.24 -6.15
N ASP A 87 -10.32 19.34 -5.71
CA ASP A 87 -10.87 19.49 -4.36
C ASP A 87 -11.91 18.41 -4.05
N LYS A 88 -12.80 18.14 -5.00
CA LYS A 88 -13.82 17.09 -4.91
C LYS A 88 -13.21 15.70 -4.72
N TYR A 89 -12.30 15.30 -5.61
CA TYR A 89 -11.76 13.95 -5.60
C TYR A 89 -10.69 13.75 -4.52
N HIS A 90 -9.89 14.76 -4.20
CA HIS A 90 -8.98 14.72 -3.04
C HIS A 90 -9.76 14.38 -1.75
N LYS A 91 -10.89 15.07 -1.53
CA LYS A 91 -11.76 14.78 -0.39
C LYS A 91 -12.28 13.33 -0.41
N ILE A 92 -12.74 12.85 -1.58
CA ILE A 92 -13.24 11.47 -1.72
C ILE A 92 -12.15 10.45 -1.41
N HIS A 93 -10.93 10.65 -1.92
CA HIS A 93 -9.79 9.78 -1.62
C HIS A 93 -9.51 9.75 -0.12
N LYS A 94 -9.46 10.92 0.50
CA LYS A 94 -9.24 11.04 1.95
C LYS A 94 -10.31 10.29 2.75
N ASP A 95 -11.60 10.53 2.45
CA ASP A 95 -12.71 9.89 3.15
C ASP A 95 -12.66 8.34 2.99
N VAL A 96 -12.32 7.84 1.80
CA VAL A 96 -12.15 6.40 1.54
C VAL A 96 -11.00 5.83 2.34
N TYR A 97 -9.85 6.49 2.35
CA TYR A 97 -8.66 6.00 3.08
C TYR A 97 -8.85 6.07 4.59
N GLU A 98 -9.55 7.08 5.10
CA GLU A 98 -9.96 7.14 6.51
C GLU A 98 -10.87 5.96 6.87
N TRP A 99 -11.83 5.60 6.02
CA TRP A 99 -12.69 4.44 6.23
C TRP A 99 -11.90 3.13 6.25
N PHE A 100 -10.92 2.97 5.34
CA PHE A 100 -10.01 1.83 5.33
C PHE A 100 -9.01 1.84 6.49
N ASN A 101 -9.05 2.80 7.41
CA ASN A 101 -8.09 2.99 8.50
C ASN A 101 -6.64 3.11 8.02
N ILE A 102 -6.40 3.77 6.89
CA ILE A 102 -5.05 4.06 6.43
C ILE A 102 -4.42 5.11 7.36
N SER A 103 -3.27 4.79 7.94
CA SER A 103 -2.66 5.57 9.03
C SER A 103 -1.61 6.57 8.55
N PHE A 104 -1.91 7.35 7.52
CA PHE A 104 -1.02 8.41 7.07
C PHE A 104 -0.63 9.37 8.21
N ASP A 105 0.63 9.76 8.24
CA ASP A 105 1.07 10.92 9.03
C ASP A 105 0.79 12.20 8.29
N ILE A 106 1.05 12.20 6.97
CA ILE A 106 0.77 13.32 6.07
C ILE A 106 -0.01 12.78 4.86
N PHE A 107 -1.17 13.37 4.59
CA PHE A 107 -1.93 13.16 3.36
C PHE A 107 -2.17 14.52 2.70
N GLY A 108 -1.46 14.77 1.59
CA GLY A 108 -1.43 16.06 0.90
C GLY A 108 -1.81 15.98 -0.57
N ARG A 109 -1.39 16.99 -1.33
CA ARG A 109 -1.73 17.14 -2.74
C ARG A 109 -0.61 17.84 -3.51
N THR A 110 -0.53 17.64 -4.82
CA THR A 110 0.49 18.31 -5.66
C THR A 110 0.08 19.72 -6.06
N THR A 111 -1.20 20.10 -6.04
CA THR A 111 -1.64 21.47 -6.37
C THR A 111 -1.52 22.41 -5.19
N ASN A 112 -0.28 22.75 -4.82
CA ASN A 112 0.02 23.76 -3.81
C ASN A 112 1.31 24.50 -4.16
N ASP A 113 1.47 25.72 -3.61
CA ASP A 113 2.62 26.58 -3.91
C ASP A 113 3.96 25.93 -3.53
N ARG A 114 3.99 25.17 -2.42
CA ARG A 114 5.20 24.47 -1.96
C ARG A 114 5.66 23.40 -2.96
N HIS A 115 4.74 22.77 -3.68
CA HIS A 115 5.08 21.83 -4.75
C HIS A 115 5.79 22.54 -5.89
N THR A 116 5.24 23.65 -6.36
CA THR A 116 5.86 24.48 -7.41
C THR A 116 7.24 24.96 -7.00
N GLU A 117 7.41 25.47 -5.76
CA GLU A 117 8.70 25.92 -5.24
C GLU A 117 9.75 24.80 -5.25
N ILE A 118 9.43 23.63 -4.71
CA ILE A 118 10.34 22.48 -4.62
C ILE A 118 10.69 21.94 -6.01
N THR A 119 9.70 21.83 -6.90
CA THR A 119 9.92 21.41 -8.28
C THR A 119 10.88 22.37 -9.00
N HIS A 120 10.68 23.68 -8.83
CA HIS A 120 11.57 24.69 -9.40
C HIS A 120 12.98 24.65 -8.79
N ASP A 121 13.11 24.39 -7.51
CA ASP A 121 14.43 24.33 -6.87
C ASP A 121 15.20 23.09 -7.31
N ILE A 122 14.58 21.92 -7.34
CA ILE A 122 15.19 20.69 -7.87
C ILE A 122 15.57 20.88 -9.36
N PHE A 123 14.68 21.49 -10.15
CA PHE A 123 14.99 21.81 -11.54
C PHE A 123 16.23 22.71 -11.68
N LYS A 124 16.34 23.79 -10.87
CA LYS A 124 17.49 24.70 -10.91
C LYS A 124 18.79 24.00 -10.51
N GLU A 125 18.74 23.11 -9.51
CA GLU A 125 19.90 22.30 -9.11
C GLU A 125 20.34 21.40 -10.30
N LEU A 126 19.42 20.63 -10.89
CA LEU A 126 19.70 19.78 -12.06
C LEU A 126 20.24 20.58 -13.25
N TRP A 127 19.70 21.76 -13.48
CA TRP A 127 20.18 22.68 -14.53
C TRP A 127 21.60 23.17 -14.26
N GLY A 128 21.90 23.53 -13.01
CA GLY A 128 23.22 23.96 -12.56
C GLY A 128 24.30 22.89 -12.74
N GLU A 129 23.92 21.63 -12.49
CA GLU A 129 24.80 20.47 -12.69
C GLU A 129 24.91 20.03 -14.17
N GLY A 130 24.24 20.73 -15.11
CA GLY A 130 24.27 20.40 -16.54
C GLY A 130 23.58 19.08 -16.91
N LEU A 131 22.67 18.60 -16.06
CA LEU A 131 21.92 17.36 -16.25
C LEU A 131 20.66 17.53 -17.09
N ILE A 132 20.30 18.77 -17.41
CA ILE A 132 19.19 19.10 -18.29
C ILE A 132 19.72 19.76 -19.55
N GLU A 133 19.16 19.37 -20.68
CA GLU A 133 19.47 19.95 -21.97
C GLU A 133 18.22 20.41 -22.71
N ILE A 134 18.39 21.40 -23.59
CA ILE A 134 17.35 21.87 -24.51
C ILE A 134 17.53 21.15 -25.83
N ARG A 135 16.42 20.55 -26.32
CA ARG A 135 16.37 19.98 -27.68
C ARG A 135 15.14 20.48 -28.44
N ASP A 136 15.27 20.64 -29.72
CA ASP A 136 14.12 20.70 -30.61
C ASP A 136 13.63 19.26 -30.81
N SER A 137 12.36 19.02 -30.53
CA SER A 137 11.69 17.72 -30.66
C SER A 137 10.44 17.89 -31.49
N GLU A 138 10.16 16.92 -32.36
CA GLU A 138 8.90 16.91 -33.08
C GLU A 138 7.77 16.48 -32.15
N GLN A 139 6.64 17.20 -32.19
CA GLN A 139 5.47 16.93 -31.38
C GLN A 139 4.22 16.86 -32.26
N LEU A 140 3.21 16.13 -31.82
CA LEU A 140 1.97 15.95 -32.54
C LEU A 140 1.08 17.20 -32.43
N TRP A 141 0.83 17.87 -33.57
CA TRP A 141 -0.03 19.05 -33.65
C TRP A 141 -1.36 18.71 -34.31
N CYS A 142 -2.47 19.03 -33.68
CA CYS A 142 -3.80 18.92 -34.26
C CYS A 142 -4.27 20.24 -34.82
N GLU A 143 -4.51 20.30 -36.13
CA GLU A 143 -4.96 21.51 -36.81
C GLU A 143 -6.33 21.98 -36.32
N GLN A 144 -7.21 21.07 -35.95
CA GLN A 144 -8.55 21.39 -35.46
C GLN A 144 -8.52 21.87 -34.02
N CYS A 145 -7.68 21.29 -33.15
CA CYS A 145 -7.44 21.80 -31.81
C CYS A 145 -6.68 23.11 -31.80
N LYS A 146 -5.92 23.44 -32.87
CA LYS A 146 -4.94 24.53 -32.96
C LYS A 146 -3.92 24.47 -31.82
N GLY A 147 -3.47 23.26 -31.49
CA GLY A 147 -2.56 23.00 -30.39
C GLY A 147 -1.87 21.65 -30.47
N PHE A 148 -0.81 21.50 -29.69
CA PHE A 148 -0.16 20.22 -29.50
C PHE A 148 -1.09 19.26 -28.76
N VAL A 149 -1.04 17.97 -29.16
CA VAL A 149 -1.81 16.89 -28.54
C VAL A 149 -0.82 15.83 -28.06
N PHE A 150 -1.02 15.40 -26.82
CA PHE A 150 -0.07 14.54 -26.12
C PHE A 150 -0.83 13.67 -25.11
N ASP A 151 -0.17 12.71 -24.51
CA ASP A 151 -0.72 11.79 -23.53
C ASP A 151 -2.07 11.21 -23.99
N ARG A 152 -3.09 11.31 -23.16
CA ARG A 152 -4.43 10.76 -23.42
C ARG A 152 -5.26 11.53 -24.45
N LEU A 153 -4.75 12.62 -25.00
CA LEU A 153 -5.37 13.34 -26.13
C LEU A 153 -5.07 12.68 -27.48
N VAL A 154 -4.15 11.71 -27.52
CA VAL A 154 -3.79 10.93 -28.71
C VAL A 154 -3.97 9.45 -28.42
N GLU A 155 -4.45 8.71 -29.41
CA GLU A 155 -4.49 7.25 -29.43
C GLU A 155 -3.95 6.75 -30.75
N GLY A 156 -3.42 5.53 -30.76
CA GLY A 156 -2.86 4.89 -31.94
C GLY A 156 -2.45 3.46 -31.65
N THR A 157 -1.71 2.85 -32.57
CA THR A 157 -1.21 1.49 -32.39
C THR A 157 0.15 1.50 -31.68
N CYS A 158 0.30 0.68 -30.65
CA CYS A 158 1.55 0.51 -29.93
C CYS A 158 2.64 -0.03 -30.86
N PRO A 159 3.83 0.59 -30.92
CA PRO A 159 4.91 0.13 -31.78
C PRO A 159 5.48 -1.22 -31.35
N GLU A 160 5.35 -1.61 -30.09
CA GLU A 160 5.91 -2.85 -29.55
C GLU A 160 4.94 -4.04 -29.66
N CYS A 161 3.75 -3.95 -29.08
CA CYS A 161 2.82 -5.09 -29.02
C CYS A 161 1.68 -5.05 -30.06
N GLY A 162 1.54 -3.97 -30.84
CA GLY A 162 0.48 -3.83 -31.85
C GLY A 162 -0.92 -3.57 -31.28
N CYS A 163 -1.08 -3.25 -30.01
CA CYS A 163 -2.36 -2.85 -29.43
C CYS A 163 -2.88 -1.58 -30.13
N GLU A 164 -4.08 -1.64 -30.71
CA GLU A 164 -4.67 -0.55 -31.50
C GLU A 164 -5.24 0.60 -30.66
N GLU A 165 -5.35 0.41 -29.35
CA GLU A 165 -5.86 1.41 -28.40
C GLU A 165 -4.77 1.97 -27.48
N ALA A 166 -3.51 1.93 -27.90
CA ALA A 166 -2.42 2.52 -27.14
C ALA A 166 -2.62 4.04 -27.00
N ARG A 167 -2.44 4.55 -25.79
CA ARG A 167 -2.72 5.95 -25.44
C ARG A 167 -1.58 6.52 -24.63
N GLY A 168 -1.31 7.79 -24.92
CA GLY A 168 -0.27 8.49 -24.20
C GLY A 168 1.13 8.04 -24.63
N ASP A 169 1.98 7.97 -23.65
CA ASP A 169 3.40 7.62 -23.75
C ASP A 169 3.72 6.26 -23.08
N GLN A 170 2.68 5.51 -22.72
CA GLN A 170 2.79 4.15 -22.20
C GLN A 170 1.63 3.27 -22.70
N CYS A 171 1.94 2.09 -23.20
CA CYS A 171 0.93 1.12 -23.60
C CYS A 171 0.24 0.49 -22.38
N GLY A 172 -1.11 0.47 -22.40
CA GLY A 172 -1.88 -0.13 -21.32
C GLY A 172 -1.93 -1.67 -21.32
N ASP A 173 -1.41 -2.33 -22.37
CA ASP A 173 -1.43 -3.79 -22.49
C ASP A 173 -0.06 -4.42 -22.21
N CYS A 174 1.05 -3.79 -22.65
CA CYS A 174 2.40 -4.31 -22.46
C CYS A 174 3.28 -3.45 -21.52
N ASP A 175 2.74 -2.36 -20.98
CA ASP A 175 3.41 -1.40 -20.09
C ASP A 175 4.65 -0.71 -20.72
N TRP A 176 4.88 -0.88 -22.04
CA TRP A 176 5.99 -0.27 -22.76
C TRP A 176 5.87 1.26 -22.76
N VAL A 177 6.95 1.95 -22.38
CA VAL A 177 7.06 3.42 -22.40
C VAL A 177 7.74 3.85 -23.70
N PHE A 178 7.13 4.78 -24.43
CA PHE A 178 7.60 5.26 -25.74
C PHE A 178 7.38 6.77 -25.89
N ASP A 179 8.08 7.38 -26.85
CA ASP A 179 7.73 8.75 -27.24
C ASP A 179 6.41 8.72 -28.04
N ILE A 180 5.53 9.68 -27.77
CA ILE A 180 4.20 9.74 -28.38
C ILE A 180 4.25 9.81 -29.93
N THR A 181 5.36 10.29 -30.47
CA THR A 181 5.60 10.35 -31.92
C THR A 181 5.87 8.98 -32.55
N GLU A 182 6.18 7.96 -31.73
CA GLU A 182 6.38 6.58 -32.16
C GLU A 182 5.05 5.81 -32.37
N LEU A 183 3.92 6.36 -31.90
CA LEU A 183 2.61 5.76 -32.13
C LEU A 183 2.35 5.56 -33.61
N VAL A 184 1.97 4.35 -33.98
CA VAL A 184 1.59 4.03 -35.36
C VAL A 184 0.16 4.51 -35.60
N GLU A 185 -0.04 5.28 -36.68
CA GLU A 185 -1.33 5.88 -37.05
C GLU A 185 -1.99 6.71 -35.94
N PRO A 186 -1.28 7.72 -35.38
CA PRO A 186 -1.81 8.51 -34.28
C PRO A 186 -3.08 9.28 -34.70
N LYS A 187 -4.07 9.33 -33.79
CA LYS A 187 -5.35 10.04 -33.95
C LYS A 187 -5.58 10.99 -32.78
N CYS A 188 -5.96 12.22 -33.09
CA CYS A 188 -6.43 13.14 -32.07
C CYS A 188 -7.77 12.65 -31.50
N LYS A 189 -7.82 12.39 -30.21
CA LYS A 189 -9.00 11.83 -29.56
C LYS A 189 -10.19 12.80 -29.50
N ILE A 190 -9.94 14.10 -29.61
CA ILE A 190 -10.99 15.12 -29.60
C ILE A 190 -11.71 15.19 -30.95
N HIS A 191 -10.97 15.10 -32.06
CA HIS A 191 -11.52 15.33 -33.41
C HIS A 191 -11.41 14.12 -34.34
N GLY A 192 -10.75 13.03 -33.93
CA GLY A 192 -10.54 11.83 -34.75
C GLY A 192 -9.56 12.00 -35.91
N GLY A 193 -9.06 13.22 -36.16
CA GLY A 193 -8.12 13.51 -37.25
C GLY A 193 -6.69 13.10 -36.93
N ARG A 194 -5.88 12.84 -37.98
CA ARG A 194 -4.44 12.54 -37.83
C ARG A 194 -3.68 13.83 -37.50
N PRO A 195 -2.96 13.91 -36.37
CA PRO A 195 -2.13 15.07 -36.07
C PRO A 195 -0.86 15.09 -36.98
N ALA A 196 -0.34 16.27 -37.20
CA ALA A 196 0.90 16.49 -37.95
C ALA A 196 2.08 16.69 -36.98
N LEU A 197 3.28 16.29 -37.39
CA LEU A 197 4.50 16.59 -36.63
C LEU A 197 4.87 18.07 -36.81
N ARG A 198 5.18 18.73 -35.70
CA ARG A 198 5.73 20.11 -35.66
C ARG A 198 6.84 20.21 -34.63
N PRO A 199 7.91 20.98 -34.93
CA PRO A 199 9.00 21.20 -34.00
C PRO A 199 8.55 22.02 -32.79
N SER A 200 8.97 21.61 -31.60
CA SER A 200 8.85 22.33 -30.34
C SER A 200 10.10 22.15 -29.49
N LYS A 201 10.46 23.17 -28.71
CA LYS A 201 11.60 23.07 -27.78
C LYS A 201 11.20 22.43 -26.48
N HIS A 202 11.94 21.43 -26.07
CA HIS A 202 11.68 20.72 -24.81
C HIS A 202 12.95 20.61 -23.96
N LEU A 203 12.72 20.38 -22.65
CA LEU A 203 13.76 20.05 -21.68
C LEU A 203 13.85 18.54 -21.56
N PHE A 204 15.08 18.04 -21.57
CA PHE A 204 15.39 16.62 -21.43
C PHE A 204 16.31 16.40 -20.24
N LEU A 205 15.94 15.51 -19.35
CA LEU A 205 16.80 15.02 -18.27
C LEU A 205 17.71 13.93 -18.82
N LYS A 206 19.02 14.09 -18.64
CA LYS A 206 20.04 13.12 -19.06
C LYS A 206 20.05 11.94 -18.09
N LEU A 207 20.01 10.72 -18.61
CA LEU A 207 20.03 9.48 -17.83
C LEU A 207 21.37 8.74 -17.90
N ASP A 208 22.21 9.02 -18.92
CA ASP A 208 23.46 8.29 -19.21
C ASP A 208 24.46 8.29 -18.07
N ASN A 209 24.53 9.36 -17.30
CA ASN A 209 25.51 9.52 -16.22
C ASN A 209 25.15 8.71 -14.96
N HIS A 210 23.97 8.09 -14.90
CA HIS A 210 23.43 7.46 -13.69
C HIS A 210 23.36 5.95 -13.77
N GLY A 211 23.73 5.34 -14.93
CA GLY A 211 23.71 3.90 -15.12
C GLY A 211 24.35 3.11 -13.98
N PRO A 212 25.59 3.41 -13.56
CA PRO A 212 26.25 2.68 -12.46
C PRO A 212 25.57 2.85 -11.11
N LEU A 213 24.98 4.03 -10.82
CA LEU A 213 24.26 4.27 -9.56
C LEU A 213 22.96 3.49 -9.53
N LEU A 214 22.22 3.51 -10.65
CA LEU A 214 20.98 2.76 -10.79
C LEU A 214 21.22 1.26 -10.80
N GLU A 215 22.26 0.78 -11.48
CA GLU A 215 22.64 -0.65 -11.45
C GLU A 215 23.03 -1.14 -10.06
N ASN A 216 23.75 -0.34 -9.28
CA ASN A 216 24.10 -0.71 -7.91
C ASN A 216 22.86 -0.78 -7.02
N GLN A 217 21.98 0.19 -7.17
CA GLN A 217 20.71 0.21 -6.43
C GLN A 217 19.79 -0.94 -6.85
N ALA A 218 19.76 -1.28 -8.14
CA ALA A 218 19.03 -2.41 -8.68
C ALA A 218 19.54 -3.75 -8.14
N LYS A 219 20.84 -3.96 -8.12
CA LYS A 219 21.47 -5.16 -7.56
C LYS A 219 21.20 -5.36 -6.06
N GLU A 220 21.03 -4.26 -5.32
CA GLU A 220 20.69 -4.30 -3.89
C GLU A 220 19.21 -4.67 -3.63
N GLN A 221 18.33 -4.52 -4.61
CA GLN A 221 16.88 -4.67 -4.44
C GLN A 221 16.26 -5.93 -5.05
N GLY A 222 17.04 -6.73 -5.79
CA GLY A 222 16.55 -7.94 -6.46
C GLY A 222 16.37 -7.77 -7.97
N GLU A 223 16.43 -8.91 -8.70
CA GLU A 223 16.64 -8.91 -10.15
C GLU A 223 15.44 -8.46 -11.00
N ASP A 224 14.20 -8.47 -10.49
CA ASP A 224 13.00 -8.38 -11.30
C ASP A 224 12.74 -7.01 -11.96
N TRP A 225 13.21 -5.92 -11.38
CA TRP A 225 13.09 -4.60 -12.00
C TRP A 225 14.33 -4.20 -12.85
N LEU A 226 15.45 -4.92 -12.74
CA LEU A 226 16.64 -4.77 -13.59
C LEU A 226 16.37 -5.03 -15.08
N VAL A 227 15.40 -5.86 -15.41
CA VAL A 227 15.03 -6.17 -16.80
C VAL A 227 14.58 -4.88 -17.49
N ASN A 228 13.71 -4.11 -16.84
CA ASN A 228 13.24 -2.82 -17.36
C ASN A 228 14.35 -1.75 -17.38
N ALA A 229 15.30 -1.79 -16.43
CA ALA A 229 16.45 -0.88 -16.43
C ALA A 229 17.42 -1.13 -17.59
N LYS A 230 17.58 -2.38 -18.04
CA LYS A 230 18.43 -2.72 -19.21
C LYS A 230 17.83 -2.26 -20.53
N GLU A 231 16.51 -2.22 -20.64
CA GLU A 231 15.80 -1.74 -21.84
C GLU A 231 15.92 -0.20 -22.01
N ILE A 232 16.21 0.54 -20.93
CA ILE A 232 16.43 1.98 -20.97
C ILE A 232 17.82 2.37 -21.54
N ASN A 233 18.73 1.42 -21.64
CA ASN A 233 20.04 1.63 -22.25
C ASN A 233 20.01 2.13 -23.73
N GLY A 234 18.83 2.29 -24.33
CA GLY A 234 18.63 2.95 -25.62
C GLY A 234 18.31 4.44 -25.55
N ASN A 235 17.74 4.93 -24.43
CA ASN A 235 17.34 6.33 -24.27
C ASN A 235 18.26 7.06 -23.28
N SER A 236 19.20 7.82 -23.81
CA SER A 236 20.15 8.62 -23.01
C SER A 236 19.52 9.78 -22.25
N SER A 237 18.23 10.08 -22.47
CA SER A 237 17.52 11.20 -21.85
C SER A 237 16.01 11.06 -21.99
N ILE A 238 15.26 11.70 -21.09
CA ILE A 238 13.80 11.74 -21.09
C ILE A 238 13.28 13.18 -21.13
N CYS A 239 12.23 13.40 -21.94
CA CYS A 239 11.57 14.71 -22.03
C CYS A 239 10.78 15.00 -20.74
N ILE A 240 11.06 16.12 -20.08
CA ILE A 240 10.44 16.53 -18.81
C ILE A 240 9.52 17.76 -18.95
N THR A 241 9.14 18.15 -20.16
CA THR A 241 8.20 19.28 -20.39
C THR A 241 7.11 18.89 -21.38
N ARG A 242 6.00 19.61 -21.32
CA ARG A 242 4.86 19.49 -22.24
C ARG A 242 4.36 20.85 -22.70
N ASP A 243 3.86 20.91 -23.94
CA ASP A 243 3.16 22.05 -24.52
C ASP A 243 1.67 21.99 -24.23
N GLY A 244 1.02 23.15 -24.23
CA GLY A 244 -0.45 23.25 -24.32
C GLY A 244 -1.26 22.70 -23.16
N LEU A 245 -0.64 22.46 -22.01
CA LEU A 245 -1.32 22.15 -20.75
C LEU A 245 -1.56 23.42 -19.96
N ASP A 246 -2.83 23.75 -19.74
CA ASP A 246 -3.23 24.86 -18.85
C ASP A 246 -3.20 24.47 -17.37
N TRP A 247 -2.93 23.17 -17.05
CA TRP A 247 -2.97 22.60 -15.73
C TRP A 247 -1.75 21.72 -15.44
N GLY A 248 -0.74 22.30 -14.81
CA GLY A 248 0.54 21.67 -14.49
C GLY A 248 1.49 22.65 -13.81
N THR A 249 2.59 22.17 -13.26
CA THR A 249 3.64 23.03 -12.70
C THR A 249 4.35 23.77 -13.83
N PRO A 250 4.33 25.13 -13.89
CA PRO A 250 4.92 25.87 -14.99
C PRO A 250 6.44 25.75 -15.00
N VAL A 251 7.04 25.73 -16.20
CA VAL A 251 8.50 25.88 -16.35
C VAL A 251 8.88 27.30 -15.91
N PRO A 252 10.00 27.49 -15.14
CA PRO A 252 10.40 28.80 -14.66
C PRO A 252 10.52 29.83 -15.78
N GLY A 253 9.82 30.98 -15.69
CA GLY A 253 9.63 31.98 -16.73
C GLY A 253 10.88 32.79 -17.17
N ARG A 254 12.09 32.35 -16.81
CA ARG A 254 13.36 32.94 -17.26
C ARG A 254 14.01 32.18 -18.42
N LEU A 255 13.44 31.07 -18.85
CA LEU A 255 13.92 30.27 -19.96
C LEU A 255 13.25 30.76 -21.26
N ALA A 256 14.00 31.43 -22.12
CA ALA A 256 13.48 31.94 -23.40
C ALA A 256 12.96 30.79 -24.28
N GLY A 257 11.71 30.89 -24.72
CA GLY A 257 11.06 29.89 -25.56
C GLY A 257 10.32 28.79 -24.82
N PHE A 258 10.13 28.93 -23.48
CA PHE A 258 9.36 28.01 -22.66
C PHE A 258 8.11 28.63 -22.03
N ASP A 259 7.73 29.83 -22.53
CA ASP A 259 6.51 30.49 -22.10
C ASP A 259 5.28 29.59 -22.36
N GLY A 260 4.45 29.38 -21.36
CA GLY A 260 3.25 28.56 -21.46
C GLY A 260 3.50 27.03 -21.44
N LYS A 261 4.75 26.60 -21.22
CA LYS A 261 5.05 25.18 -21.01
C LYS A 261 4.99 24.79 -19.53
N VAL A 262 4.62 23.54 -19.28
CA VAL A 262 4.62 22.95 -17.94
C VAL A 262 5.58 21.77 -17.88
N PHE A 263 5.97 21.39 -16.66
CA PHE A 263 6.68 20.14 -16.45
C PHE A 263 5.78 18.94 -16.77
N TYR A 264 6.42 17.87 -17.22
CA TYR A 264 5.74 16.63 -17.52
C TYR A 264 5.17 16.02 -16.23
N PRO A 265 3.86 15.74 -16.16
CA PRO A 265 3.23 15.30 -14.91
C PRO A 265 3.89 14.09 -14.26
N TRP A 266 4.41 13.15 -15.04
CA TRP A 266 5.05 11.95 -14.50
C TRP A 266 6.42 12.21 -13.88
N TRP A 267 7.12 13.26 -14.30
CA TRP A 267 8.32 13.73 -13.61
C TRP A 267 7.96 14.58 -12.39
N ASP A 268 7.02 15.50 -12.56
CA ASP A 268 6.55 16.42 -11.55
C ASP A 268 5.88 15.69 -10.36
N ALA A 269 5.00 14.72 -10.64
CA ALA A 269 4.31 13.92 -9.62
C ALA A 269 5.26 13.17 -8.67
N LEU A 270 6.44 12.74 -9.15
CA LEU A 270 7.44 12.09 -8.31
C LEU A 270 7.97 13.03 -7.22
N LEU A 271 8.10 14.31 -7.53
CA LEU A 271 8.51 15.34 -6.57
C LEU A 271 7.40 15.66 -5.55
N GLY A 272 6.18 15.20 -5.83
CA GLY A 272 5.02 15.29 -4.94
C GLY A 272 5.26 14.68 -3.57
N TYR A 273 6.00 13.59 -3.46
CA TYR A 273 6.34 12.99 -2.16
C TYR A 273 7.12 13.96 -1.26
N ILE A 274 8.06 14.67 -1.84
CA ILE A 274 8.90 15.66 -1.14
C ILE A 274 8.05 16.87 -0.75
N SER A 275 7.31 17.43 -1.70
CA SER A 275 6.51 18.63 -1.50
C SER A 275 5.34 18.42 -0.54
N ILE A 276 4.69 17.25 -0.58
CA ILE A 276 3.65 16.87 0.37
C ILE A 276 4.24 16.76 1.79
N THR A 277 5.42 16.15 1.93
CA THR A 277 6.12 16.12 3.21
C THR A 277 6.42 17.54 3.70
N ALA A 278 6.94 18.40 2.83
CA ALA A 278 7.26 19.78 3.14
C ALA A 278 6.04 20.63 3.51
N SER A 279 4.91 20.38 2.85
CA SER A 279 3.65 21.06 3.17
C SER A 279 3.03 20.63 4.51
N GLY A 280 3.32 19.40 4.95
CA GLY A 280 2.81 18.84 6.20
C GLY A 280 3.71 19.10 7.41
N MET A 281 4.92 19.63 7.22
CA MET A 281 5.91 19.85 8.28
C MET A 281 6.26 21.35 8.42
N GLU A 282 6.64 21.78 9.61
CA GLU A 282 7.03 23.18 9.86
C GLU A 282 8.38 23.53 9.23
N GLY A 283 8.42 24.66 8.53
CA GLY A 283 9.63 25.23 7.94
C GLY A 283 10.37 24.24 7.04
N GLU A 284 11.67 24.08 7.30
CA GLU A 284 12.54 23.17 6.52
C GLU A 284 12.79 21.82 7.22
N SER A 285 12.02 21.47 8.27
CA SER A 285 12.19 20.22 9.03
C SER A 285 11.99 18.95 8.19
N TRP A 286 11.23 19.04 7.10
CA TRP A 286 11.07 17.98 6.10
C TRP A 286 12.39 17.52 5.48
N ARG A 287 13.41 18.39 5.40
CA ARG A 287 14.73 18.07 4.85
C ARG A 287 15.42 16.97 5.66
N ALA A 288 15.14 16.87 6.95
CA ALA A 288 15.70 15.79 7.76
C ALA A 288 15.31 14.39 7.26
N TRP A 289 14.14 14.25 6.62
CA TRP A 289 13.69 13.01 6.00
C TRP A 289 14.20 12.83 4.57
N TRP A 290 14.28 13.92 3.81
CA TRP A 290 14.56 13.85 2.38
C TRP A 290 16.00 14.20 1.99
N ARG A 291 16.69 15.03 2.77
CA ARG A 291 18.10 15.42 2.60
C ARG A 291 18.86 15.35 3.92
N PRO A 292 18.96 14.16 4.54
CA PRO A 292 19.67 14.04 5.81
C PRO A 292 21.14 14.46 5.63
N SER A 293 21.67 15.18 6.62
CA SER A 293 23.03 15.73 6.58
C SER A 293 24.15 14.67 6.48
N THR A 294 23.82 13.41 6.71
CA THR A 294 24.69 12.25 6.51
C THR A 294 23.92 11.20 5.75
N PRO A 295 24.16 11.06 4.42
CA PRO A 295 23.60 9.95 3.65
C PRO A 295 24.06 8.62 4.26
N ILE A 296 23.17 7.63 4.35
CA ILE A 296 23.61 6.28 4.67
C ILE A 296 24.55 5.87 3.54
N ALA A 297 25.86 5.71 3.85
CA ALA A 297 26.75 5.08 2.90
C ALA A 297 26.15 3.74 2.50
N MET A 298 26.04 3.50 1.18
CA MET A 298 25.55 2.23 0.61
C MET A 298 26.56 1.12 0.95
N LYS A 299 26.61 0.70 2.19
CA LYS A 299 27.31 -0.52 2.60
C LYS A 299 26.28 -1.62 2.74
N SER A 300 26.47 -2.64 1.94
CA SER A 300 25.79 -3.92 1.94
C SER A 300 26.03 -4.68 3.26
N HIS A 301 25.51 -4.19 4.38
CA HIS A 301 25.54 -4.95 5.62
C HIS A 301 24.20 -4.81 6.34
N ASP A 302 23.61 -5.98 6.62
CA ASP A 302 22.55 -6.28 7.59
C ASP A 302 21.08 -6.30 7.16
N ASP A 303 20.76 -6.53 5.87
CA ASP A 303 19.42 -7.02 5.54
C ASP A 303 19.21 -8.52 5.86
N ASN A 304 20.31 -9.23 6.18
CA ASN A 304 20.30 -10.64 6.60
C ASN A 304 20.21 -10.83 8.12
N ASP A 305 19.75 -9.83 8.90
CA ASP A 305 19.46 -10.06 10.31
C ASP A 305 18.18 -10.90 10.48
N SER A 306 18.32 -12.20 10.22
CA SER A 306 17.38 -13.24 10.64
C SER A 306 17.49 -13.49 12.15
N SER A 307 18.39 -12.80 12.84
CA SER A 307 18.55 -12.96 14.27
C SER A 307 17.40 -12.27 15.01
N PHE A 308 16.63 -13.05 15.71
CA PHE A 308 16.04 -12.59 16.96
C PHE A 308 17.20 -11.97 17.75
N TYR A 309 17.18 -10.67 17.80
CA TYR A 309 18.13 -9.77 18.43
C TYR A 309 18.98 -10.36 19.55
N LYS A 310 20.29 -10.21 19.45
CA LYS A 310 21.16 -10.16 20.63
C LYS A 310 21.11 -8.72 21.18
N PRO A 311 20.75 -8.52 22.46
CA PRO A 311 20.90 -7.21 23.09
C PRO A 311 22.40 -6.84 23.07
N GLY A 312 22.76 -5.78 22.37
CA GLY A 312 24.13 -5.28 22.29
C GLY A 312 24.68 -5.00 20.90
N ASP A 313 24.01 -5.46 19.81
CA ASP A 313 24.52 -5.31 18.45
C ASP A 313 23.96 -4.10 17.67
N ASP A 314 22.98 -3.38 18.25
CA ASP A 314 22.52 -2.09 17.75
C ASP A 314 23.28 -0.96 18.50
N THR A 315 24.59 -0.89 18.37
CA THR A 315 25.27 0.35 18.72
C THR A 315 24.81 1.43 17.74
N PRO A 316 24.21 2.54 18.23
CA PRO A 316 23.84 3.63 17.38
C PRO A 316 25.09 4.19 16.70
N LYS A 317 25.24 4.00 15.39
CA LYS A 317 26.16 4.82 14.63
C LYS A 317 25.62 6.25 14.73
N SER A 318 26.48 7.22 14.92
CA SER A 318 26.13 8.65 15.07
C SER A 318 25.32 9.26 13.91
N ASP A 319 25.05 8.48 12.87
CA ASP A 319 24.49 8.94 11.61
C ASP A 319 22.97 8.78 11.58
N VAL A 320 22.29 9.84 11.19
CA VAL A 320 20.84 9.87 10.97
C VAL A 320 20.56 9.30 9.59
N GLY A 321 20.43 7.98 9.49
CA GLY A 321 20.06 7.33 8.23
C GLY A 321 18.53 7.21 8.07
N VAL A 322 18.02 7.53 6.87
CA VAL A 322 16.61 7.34 6.49
C VAL A 322 16.50 6.24 5.44
N ARG A 323 15.55 5.32 5.62
CA ARG A 323 15.22 4.28 4.64
C ARG A 323 13.89 4.62 3.98
N LEU A 324 13.90 4.92 2.67
CA LEU A 324 12.68 5.12 1.89
C LEU A 324 12.17 3.78 1.37
N SER A 325 10.91 3.48 1.69
CA SER A 325 10.17 2.32 1.16
C SER A 325 8.94 2.81 0.40
N GLN A 326 8.82 2.46 -0.87
CA GLN A 326 7.77 2.91 -1.77
C GLN A 326 6.85 1.76 -2.16
N PHE A 327 5.53 2.00 -2.15
CA PHE A 327 4.48 1.03 -2.49
C PHE A 327 3.69 1.52 -3.69
N LEU A 328 3.61 0.71 -4.76
CA LEU A 328 3.08 1.14 -6.05
C LEU A 328 2.52 -0.02 -6.89
N GLY A 329 1.75 0.30 -7.92
CA GLY A 329 1.39 -0.65 -8.97
C GLY A 329 2.58 -0.94 -9.88
N ALA A 330 2.60 -2.11 -10.52
CA ALA A 330 3.70 -2.54 -11.39
C ALA A 330 3.96 -1.58 -12.56
N ASP A 331 2.92 -0.90 -13.04
CA ASP A 331 2.98 0.13 -14.08
C ASP A 331 3.80 1.38 -13.68
N ASN A 332 4.10 1.54 -12.40
CA ASN A 332 4.85 2.68 -11.87
C ASN A 332 6.32 2.38 -11.57
N ILE A 333 6.80 1.16 -11.82
CA ILE A 333 8.18 0.73 -11.49
C ILE A 333 9.22 1.61 -12.18
N PHE A 334 9.05 1.91 -13.48
CA PHE A 334 9.96 2.79 -14.23
C PHE A 334 10.14 4.15 -13.57
N PHE A 335 9.04 4.79 -13.21
CA PHE A 335 9.06 6.14 -12.66
C PHE A 335 9.73 6.20 -11.28
N HIS A 336 9.48 5.22 -10.42
CA HIS A 336 10.01 5.20 -9.06
C HIS A 336 11.39 4.55 -8.94
N GLY A 337 11.68 3.56 -9.77
CA GLY A 337 12.95 2.84 -9.74
C GLY A 337 14.05 3.48 -10.57
N ILE A 338 13.69 4.30 -11.57
CA ILE A 338 14.64 4.89 -12.49
C ILE A 338 14.57 6.41 -12.53
N LEU A 339 13.42 6.96 -12.94
CA LEU A 339 13.30 8.40 -13.13
C LEU A 339 13.46 9.18 -11.81
N PHE A 340 12.85 8.71 -10.74
CA PHE A 340 12.94 9.35 -9.42
C PHE A 340 14.39 9.36 -8.87
N PRO A 341 15.10 8.23 -8.76
CA PRO A 341 16.49 8.26 -8.32
C PRO A 341 17.43 8.98 -9.31
N ALA A 342 17.21 8.90 -10.62
CA ALA A 342 17.99 9.66 -11.61
C ALA A 342 17.83 11.19 -11.44
N THR A 343 16.66 11.64 -10.98
CA THR A 343 16.40 13.04 -10.66
C THR A 343 17.10 13.49 -9.38
N LEU A 344 17.18 12.65 -8.36
CA LEU A 344 17.52 13.06 -6.99
C LEU A 344 18.93 12.73 -6.53
N LEU A 345 19.50 11.61 -7.01
CA LEU A 345 20.82 11.14 -6.56
C LEU A 345 21.99 12.01 -7.00
N PRO A 346 21.94 12.69 -8.18
CA PRO A 346 23.03 13.54 -8.63
C PRO A 346 23.16 14.86 -7.87
N LEU A 347 22.16 15.22 -7.07
CA LEU A 347 22.15 16.51 -6.35
C LEU A 347 23.05 16.45 -5.11
N ASP A 348 23.67 17.57 -4.73
CA ASP A 348 24.57 17.68 -3.57
C ASP A 348 24.01 18.63 -2.49
N PRO A 349 23.75 18.15 -1.26
CA PRO A 349 23.73 16.74 -0.84
C PRO A 349 22.59 15.97 -1.52
N PRO A 350 22.76 14.65 -1.77
CA PRO A 350 21.75 13.86 -2.45
C PRO A 350 20.47 13.72 -1.60
N TYR A 351 19.34 13.57 -2.27
CA TYR A 351 18.09 13.23 -1.60
C TYR A 351 18.05 11.75 -1.21
N THR A 352 17.19 11.43 -0.25
CA THR A 352 16.90 10.05 0.13
C THR A 352 16.28 9.30 -1.07
N ALA A 353 17.00 8.32 -1.59
CA ALA A 353 16.53 7.48 -2.68
C ALA A 353 15.80 6.23 -2.17
N PRO A 354 14.91 5.61 -2.98
CA PRO A 354 14.25 4.37 -2.62
C PRO A 354 15.26 3.26 -2.32
N ARG A 355 15.11 2.62 -1.15
CA ARG A 355 15.84 1.40 -0.80
C ARG A 355 14.99 0.15 -0.96
N HIS A 356 13.69 0.32 -1.00
CA HIS A 356 12.74 -0.76 -1.17
C HIS A 356 11.56 -0.28 -2.00
N ILE A 357 11.28 -0.97 -3.09
CA ILE A 357 10.11 -0.75 -3.95
C ILE A 357 9.27 -2.02 -3.92
N ALA A 358 8.12 -1.94 -3.28
CA ALA A 358 7.14 -3.02 -3.24
C ALA A 358 6.08 -2.78 -4.32
N SER A 359 6.22 -3.44 -5.44
CA SER A 359 5.23 -3.38 -6.52
C SER A 359 4.15 -4.45 -6.34
N THR A 360 2.97 -4.17 -6.88
CA THR A 360 1.83 -5.09 -6.86
C THR A 360 1.24 -5.17 -8.26
N ARG A 361 0.99 -6.40 -8.76
CA ARG A 361 0.27 -6.63 -10.01
C ARG A 361 -1.20 -6.22 -9.85
N PHE A 362 -1.98 -6.34 -10.91
CA PHE A 362 -3.35 -5.81 -10.94
C PHE A 362 -4.33 -6.71 -10.20
N LEU A 363 -5.30 -6.08 -9.57
CA LEU A 363 -6.51 -6.74 -9.10
C LEU A 363 -7.60 -6.54 -10.16
N THR A 364 -8.17 -7.63 -10.66
CA THR A 364 -9.35 -7.63 -11.54
C THR A 364 -10.64 -7.76 -10.73
N TYR A 365 -11.78 -7.64 -11.38
CA TYR A 365 -13.10 -7.78 -10.77
C TYR A 365 -13.95 -8.74 -11.61
N GLN A 366 -14.34 -9.89 -11.02
CA GLN A 366 -15.18 -10.90 -11.67
C GLN A 366 -14.65 -11.30 -13.07
N GLY A 367 -13.33 -11.52 -13.17
CA GLY A 367 -12.63 -11.88 -14.40
C GLY A 367 -12.44 -10.75 -15.42
N GLY A 368 -12.69 -9.50 -15.04
CA GLY A 368 -12.55 -8.32 -15.92
C GLY A 368 -11.89 -7.13 -15.25
N ARG A 369 -11.59 -6.09 -16.01
CA ARG A 369 -11.04 -4.83 -15.46
C ARG A 369 -12.13 -4.02 -14.75
N PHE A 370 -11.77 -3.29 -13.70
CA PHE A 370 -12.64 -2.28 -13.10
C PHE A 370 -13.01 -1.21 -14.14
N SER A 371 -14.28 -0.83 -14.21
CA SER A 371 -14.75 0.18 -15.14
C SER A 371 -15.81 1.08 -14.51
N LYS A 372 -15.41 2.31 -14.17
CA LYS A 372 -16.32 3.27 -13.56
C LYS A 372 -17.42 3.74 -14.54
N SER A 373 -17.08 3.95 -15.81
CA SER A 373 -18.03 4.38 -16.84
C SER A 373 -19.15 3.37 -17.05
N LEU A 374 -18.85 2.08 -16.87
CA LEU A 374 -19.82 0.99 -16.93
C LEU A 374 -20.43 0.65 -15.57
N GLY A 375 -19.93 1.22 -14.47
CA GLY A 375 -20.34 0.90 -13.10
C GLY A 375 -19.96 -0.52 -12.70
N VAL A 376 -18.88 -1.06 -13.27
CA VAL A 376 -18.37 -2.41 -12.99
C VAL A 376 -17.24 -2.33 -11.98
N GLY A 377 -17.41 -2.96 -10.82
CA GLY A 377 -16.38 -3.05 -9.80
C GLY A 377 -16.79 -2.46 -8.45
N VAL A 378 -15.98 -2.73 -7.44
CA VAL A 378 -16.13 -2.16 -6.09
C VAL A 378 -15.15 -1.00 -5.96
N PHE A 379 -15.69 0.18 -5.81
CA PHE A 379 -14.94 1.39 -5.49
C PHE A 379 -14.94 1.58 -3.97
N GLY A 380 -14.02 2.39 -3.45
CA GLY A 380 -13.86 2.52 -2.01
C GLY A 380 -15.12 2.99 -1.28
N ASP A 381 -15.90 3.89 -1.89
CA ASP A 381 -17.19 4.33 -1.37
C ASP A 381 -18.29 3.25 -1.45
N ASN A 382 -18.19 2.33 -2.41
CA ASN A 382 -19.13 1.21 -2.53
C ASN A 382 -18.88 0.13 -1.48
N ALA A 383 -17.63 -0.06 -1.05
CA ALA A 383 -17.29 -1.01 0.00
C ALA A 383 -18.08 -0.70 1.30
N GLN A 384 -18.19 0.58 1.66
CA GLN A 384 -19.00 1.02 2.80
C GLN A 384 -20.48 0.63 2.65
N GLN A 385 -21.03 0.67 1.44
CA GLN A 385 -22.43 0.36 1.16
C GLN A 385 -22.79 -1.12 1.32
N THR A 386 -21.80 -2.00 1.56
CA THR A 386 -22.05 -3.41 1.86
C THR A 386 -22.51 -3.64 3.30
N GLY A 387 -22.21 -2.69 4.20
CA GLY A 387 -22.42 -2.82 5.64
C GLY A 387 -21.34 -3.65 6.35
N LEU A 388 -20.32 -4.16 5.62
CA LEU A 388 -19.17 -4.84 6.21
C LEU A 388 -18.18 -3.82 6.78
N SER A 389 -17.42 -4.22 7.80
CA SER A 389 -16.35 -3.39 8.34
C SER A 389 -15.19 -3.27 7.34
N ALA A 390 -14.42 -2.20 7.47
CA ALA A 390 -13.22 -2.02 6.66
C ALA A 390 -12.21 -3.16 6.86
N ASP A 391 -12.11 -3.72 8.05
CA ASP A 391 -11.19 -4.81 8.37
C ASP A 391 -11.49 -6.10 7.60
N VAL A 392 -12.76 -6.36 7.24
CA VAL A 392 -13.14 -7.50 6.37
C VAL A 392 -12.54 -7.31 4.98
N PHE A 393 -12.64 -6.11 4.40
CA PHE A 393 -12.03 -5.81 3.11
C PHE A 393 -10.50 -5.79 3.18
N ARG A 394 -9.92 -5.21 4.24
CA ARG A 394 -8.46 -5.22 4.47
C ARG A 394 -7.93 -6.64 4.51
N PHE A 395 -8.55 -7.51 5.32
CA PHE A 395 -8.17 -8.91 5.46
C PHE A 395 -8.24 -9.66 4.14
N PHE A 396 -9.36 -9.52 3.42
CA PHE A 396 -9.53 -10.14 2.11
C PHE A 396 -8.50 -9.68 1.09
N LEU A 397 -8.32 -8.37 0.93
CA LEU A 397 -7.39 -7.80 -0.03
C LEU A 397 -5.94 -8.22 0.23
N LEU A 398 -5.53 -8.27 1.51
CA LEU A 398 -4.19 -8.69 1.91
C LEU A 398 -3.98 -10.21 1.75
N GLN A 399 -5.02 -11.01 2.00
CA GLN A 399 -5.00 -12.45 1.74
C GLN A 399 -4.90 -12.76 0.23
N SER A 400 -5.50 -11.91 -0.58
CA SER A 400 -5.50 -12.03 -2.05
C SER A 400 -4.43 -11.16 -2.72
N ARG A 401 -3.54 -10.52 -1.97
CA ARG A 401 -2.50 -9.64 -2.52
C ARG A 401 -1.61 -10.40 -3.48
N PRO A 402 -1.42 -9.92 -4.74
CA PRO A 402 -0.48 -10.53 -5.66
C PRO A 402 0.96 -10.24 -5.20
N GLU A 403 1.68 -11.28 -4.82
CA GLU A 403 3.10 -11.22 -4.41
C GLU A 403 4.02 -11.87 -5.46
N GLY A 404 3.50 -12.21 -6.63
CA GLY A 404 4.21 -12.73 -7.78
C GLY A 404 3.90 -11.90 -9.03
N MET A 405 4.19 -12.49 -10.19
CA MET A 405 3.99 -11.86 -11.49
C MET A 405 2.55 -11.96 -12.01
N GLU A 406 1.66 -12.62 -11.30
CA GLU A 406 0.29 -12.86 -11.73
C GLU A 406 -0.69 -11.86 -11.12
N ASP A 407 -1.70 -11.49 -11.90
CA ASP A 407 -2.83 -10.70 -11.42
C ASP A 407 -3.72 -11.55 -10.50
N THR A 408 -4.48 -10.90 -9.64
CA THR A 408 -5.48 -11.58 -8.80
C THR A 408 -6.87 -11.07 -9.12
N ASP A 409 -7.90 -11.86 -8.78
CA ASP A 409 -9.28 -11.50 -9.07
C ASP A 409 -10.11 -11.33 -7.79
N PHE A 410 -10.88 -10.26 -7.75
CA PHE A 410 -11.89 -10.04 -6.72
C PHE A 410 -13.22 -10.66 -7.17
N THR A 411 -13.73 -11.62 -6.38
CA THR A 411 -15.09 -12.09 -6.50
C THR A 411 -15.82 -12.00 -5.16
N TRP A 412 -17.13 -11.75 -5.18
CA TRP A 412 -17.93 -11.70 -3.96
C TRP A 412 -18.00 -13.03 -3.24
N ASP A 413 -18.10 -14.13 -3.99
CA ASP A 413 -18.10 -15.48 -3.42
C ASP A 413 -16.80 -15.76 -2.67
N ARG A 414 -15.65 -15.36 -3.25
CA ARG A 414 -14.35 -15.53 -2.61
C ARG A 414 -14.19 -14.66 -1.36
N LEU A 415 -14.75 -13.44 -1.36
CA LEU A 415 -14.77 -12.60 -0.15
C LEU A 415 -15.54 -13.28 0.97
N VAL A 416 -16.75 -13.81 0.69
CA VAL A 416 -17.57 -14.53 1.67
C VAL A 416 -16.86 -15.77 2.18
N GLU A 417 -16.25 -16.56 1.30
CA GLU A 417 -15.48 -17.76 1.66
C GLU A 417 -14.31 -17.41 2.59
N VAL A 418 -13.44 -16.49 2.19
CA VAL A 418 -12.27 -16.05 2.97
C VAL A 418 -12.69 -15.50 4.33
N HIS A 419 -13.73 -14.69 4.37
CA HIS A 419 -14.27 -14.18 5.64
C HIS A 419 -14.75 -15.32 6.53
N ASN A 420 -15.61 -16.19 6.03
CA ASN A 420 -16.23 -17.24 6.84
C ASN A 420 -15.23 -18.33 7.28
N GLU A 421 -14.28 -18.69 6.42
CA GLU A 421 -13.36 -19.79 6.70
C GLU A 421 -12.09 -19.36 7.44
N LEU A 422 -11.55 -18.19 7.10
CA LEU A 422 -10.29 -17.73 7.68
C LEU A 422 -10.51 -16.72 8.81
N PHE A 423 -11.25 -15.65 8.54
CA PHE A 423 -11.45 -14.60 9.54
C PHE A 423 -12.30 -15.13 10.72
N VAL A 424 -13.50 -15.64 10.44
CA VAL A 424 -14.38 -16.22 11.47
C VAL A 424 -13.90 -17.60 11.91
N GLY A 425 -13.66 -18.48 10.93
CA GLY A 425 -13.38 -19.90 11.18
C GLY A 425 -12.01 -20.21 11.79
N LYS A 426 -11.05 -19.26 11.75
CA LYS A 426 -9.74 -19.40 12.39
C LYS A 426 -9.56 -18.39 13.51
N ILE A 427 -9.54 -17.09 13.19
CA ILE A 427 -9.27 -16.04 14.19
C ILE A 427 -10.42 -16.00 15.22
N GLY A 428 -11.66 -15.87 14.76
CA GLY A 428 -12.84 -15.88 15.63
C GLY A 428 -12.95 -17.16 16.47
N LYS A 429 -12.68 -18.32 15.85
CA LYS A 429 -12.69 -19.61 16.58
C LYS A 429 -11.63 -19.66 17.68
N LEU A 430 -10.40 -19.16 17.45
CA LEU A 430 -9.36 -19.13 18.49
C LEU A 430 -9.79 -18.26 19.66
N VAL A 431 -10.22 -17.03 19.38
CA VAL A 431 -10.68 -16.07 20.40
C VAL A 431 -11.87 -16.62 21.17
N HIS A 432 -12.89 -17.13 20.47
CA HIS A 432 -14.07 -17.74 21.06
C HIS A 432 -13.73 -18.87 22.06
N LYS A 433 -12.88 -19.82 21.62
CA LYS A 433 -12.52 -20.95 22.50
C LYS A 433 -11.82 -20.47 23.77
N VAL A 434 -10.88 -19.52 23.64
CA VAL A 434 -10.11 -19.04 24.81
C VAL A 434 -11.02 -18.27 25.77
N LEU A 435 -11.80 -17.31 25.29
CA LEU A 435 -12.65 -16.47 26.16
C LEU A 435 -13.76 -17.29 26.82
N THR A 436 -14.36 -18.26 26.10
CA THR A 436 -15.40 -19.13 26.64
C THR A 436 -14.84 -20.07 27.74
N ASP A 437 -13.66 -20.66 27.50
CA ASP A 437 -13.05 -21.60 28.43
C ASP A 437 -12.44 -20.93 29.66
N LEU A 438 -12.01 -19.64 29.56
CA LEU A 438 -11.51 -18.82 30.67
C LEU A 438 -12.63 -18.36 31.61
N ASN A 439 -13.83 -18.13 31.10
CA ASN A 439 -14.98 -17.66 31.87
C ASN A 439 -14.68 -16.40 32.73
N GLY A 440 -13.95 -15.43 32.14
CA GLY A 440 -13.71 -14.10 32.72
C GLY A 440 -12.42 -13.93 33.53
N VAL A 441 -11.70 -14.99 33.90
CA VAL A 441 -10.45 -14.87 34.69
C VAL A 441 -9.41 -15.87 34.22
N VAL A 442 -8.17 -15.42 34.09
CA VAL A 442 -7.04 -16.31 33.75
C VAL A 442 -6.68 -17.16 34.95
N PRO A 443 -6.72 -18.50 34.84
CA PRO A 443 -6.49 -19.40 35.98
C PRO A 443 -5.01 -19.32 36.44
N HIS A 444 -4.82 -19.57 37.75
CA HIS A 444 -3.49 -19.80 38.31
C HIS A 444 -3.08 -21.23 38.02
N SER A 445 -2.06 -21.41 37.17
CA SER A 445 -1.38 -22.69 37.07
C SER A 445 -0.43 -22.81 38.27
N HIS A 446 -0.69 -23.77 39.16
CA HIS A 446 0.27 -24.07 40.21
C HIS A 446 1.60 -24.53 39.61
N ASP A 447 2.74 -24.30 40.29
CA ASP A 447 4.16 -24.44 39.87
C ASP A 447 4.59 -25.74 39.15
N HIS A 448 3.66 -26.58 38.71
CA HIS A 448 3.93 -27.83 38.02
C HIS A 448 4.41 -27.74 36.56
N ILE A 449 4.40 -26.53 35.97
CA ILE A 449 5.00 -26.32 34.62
C ILE A 449 6.52 -26.50 34.64
N ASN A 450 7.17 -26.27 35.81
CA ASN A 450 8.62 -26.46 36.02
C ASN A 450 8.95 -27.82 36.68
N GLY A 451 7.95 -28.60 37.09
CA GLY A 451 8.13 -30.01 37.49
C GLY A 451 8.58 -30.86 36.29
N PRO A 452 9.06 -32.10 36.48
CA PRO A 452 9.45 -32.94 35.36
C PRO A 452 8.24 -33.08 34.43
N LEU A 453 8.37 -32.53 33.22
CA LEU A 453 7.38 -32.52 32.12
C LEU A 453 7.11 -33.98 31.64
N LEU A 454 6.62 -34.82 32.52
CA LEU A 454 6.35 -36.24 32.26
C LEU A 454 4.98 -36.43 31.60
N SER A 455 4.08 -35.40 31.67
CA SER A 455 2.76 -35.51 31.05
C SER A 455 2.81 -35.32 29.54
N SER A 456 1.96 -35.99 28.82
CA SER A 456 1.80 -35.85 27.36
C SER A 456 1.41 -34.43 26.94
N VAL A 457 0.64 -33.75 27.79
CA VAL A 457 0.21 -32.35 27.58
C VAL A 457 1.38 -31.38 27.72
N GLY A 458 2.20 -31.51 28.76
CA GLY A 458 3.39 -30.69 28.95
C GLY A 458 4.39 -30.82 27.80
N GLN A 459 4.56 -32.05 27.28
CA GLN A 459 5.40 -32.26 26.08
C GLN A 459 4.79 -31.61 24.83
N THR A 460 3.48 -31.62 24.69
CA THR A 460 2.77 -30.95 23.55
C THR A 460 2.91 -29.44 23.62
N ILE A 461 2.71 -28.85 24.80
CA ILE A 461 2.93 -27.41 25.03
C ILE A 461 4.39 -27.03 24.67
N LYS A 462 5.36 -27.80 25.16
CA LYS A 462 6.79 -27.54 24.87
C LYS A 462 7.09 -27.61 23.36
N ARG A 463 6.56 -28.60 22.67
CA ARG A 463 6.71 -28.75 21.21
C ARG A 463 6.07 -27.56 20.47
N PHE A 464 4.86 -27.16 20.86
CA PHE A 464 4.16 -26.01 20.30
C PHE A 464 4.97 -24.72 20.49
N LYS A 465 5.40 -24.41 21.73
CA LYS A 465 6.25 -23.24 22.02
C LYS A 465 7.54 -23.22 21.18
N GLY A 466 8.17 -24.39 20.97
CA GLY A 466 9.34 -24.53 20.10
C GLY A 466 9.05 -24.19 18.63
N GLY A 467 7.86 -24.51 18.12
CA GLY A 467 7.44 -24.18 16.75
C GLY A 467 7.13 -22.69 16.56
N VAL A 468 6.59 -22.03 17.58
CA VAL A 468 6.20 -20.61 17.52
C VAL A 468 7.36 -19.70 17.14
N HIS A 469 8.55 -19.96 17.68
CA HIS A 469 9.75 -19.17 17.35
C HIS A 469 10.02 -19.14 15.84
N LYS A 470 9.95 -20.29 15.17
CA LYS A 470 10.17 -20.39 13.72
C LYS A 470 9.15 -19.53 12.94
N LEU A 471 7.86 -19.60 13.33
CA LEU A 471 6.80 -18.82 12.70
C LEU A 471 6.97 -17.31 12.93
N LEU A 472 7.43 -16.89 14.12
CA LEU A 472 7.72 -15.47 14.38
C LEU A 472 8.88 -14.96 13.53
N VAL A 473 9.96 -15.73 13.38
CA VAL A 473 11.08 -15.38 12.48
C VAL A 473 10.57 -15.23 11.06
N GLN A 474 9.81 -16.21 10.58
CA GLN A 474 9.23 -16.21 9.24
C GLN A 474 8.34 -14.99 9.02
N TYR A 475 7.41 -14.71 9.93
CA TYR A 475 6.54 -13.53 9.88
C TYR A 475 7.34 -12.23 9.77
N VAL A 476 8.34 -12.04 10.66
CA VAL A 476 9.15 -10.82 10.67
C VAL A 476 9.95 -10.67 9.37
N THR A 477 10.51 -11.75 8.84
CA THR A 477 11.24 -11.75 7.56
C THR A 477 10.31 -11.37 6.41
N GLN A 478 9.12 -11.98 6.36
CA GLN A 478 8.12 -11.69 5.33
C GLN A 478 7.68 -10.22 5.35
N LEU A 479 7.36 -9.67 6.53
CA LEU A 479 6.93 -8.26 6.63
C LEU A 479 8.06 -7.28 6.29
N LYS A 480 9.32 -7.59 6.65
CA LYS A 480 10.49 -6.80 6.25
C LYS A 480 10.64 -6.73 4.73
N ASN A 481 10.36 -7.83 4.04
CA ASN A 481 10.44 -7.96 2.58
C ASN A 481 9.15 -7.53 1.86
N SER A 482 8.17 -6.99 2.59
CA SER A 482 6.83 -6.65 2.06
C SER A 482 6.04 -7.84 1.50
N GLU A 483 6.38 -9.07 1.90
CA GLU A 483 5.59 -10.28 1.65
C GLU A 483 4.39 -10.32 2.60
N LEU A 484 3.45 -9.39 2.42
CA LEU A 484 2.38 -9.12 3.38
C LEU A 484 1.36 -10.25 3.45
N ARG A 485 1.05 -10.86 2.30
CA ARG A 485 0.21 -12.07 2.24
C ARG A 485 0.88 -13.22 2.96
N GLY A 486 2.18 -13.42 2.72
CA GLY A 486 2.98 -14.43 3.41
C GLY A 486 2.90 -14.27 4.93
N GLY A 487 3.09 -13.05 5.44
CA GLY A 487 2.97 -12.75 6.87
C GLY A 487 1.58 -13.04 7.46
N LEU A 488 0.52 -12.73 6.72
CA LEU A 488 -0.85 -13.06 7.12
C LEU A 488 -1.06 -14.59 7.18
N MET A 489 -0.57 -15.32 6.19
CA MET A 489 -0.68 -16.79 6.15
C MET A 489 0.10 -17.46 7.29
N THR A 490 1.29 -16.95 7.62
CA THR A 490 2.08 -17.40 8.79
C THR A 490 1.32 -17.16 10.10
N THR A 491 0.61 -16.03 10.21
CA THR A 491 -0.24 -15.74 11.39
C THR A 491 -1.42 -16.72 11.48
N LEU A 492 -2.05 -17.06 10.36
CA LEU A 492 -3.12 -18.05 10.32
C LEU A 492 -2.62 -19.48 10.64
N GLU A 493 -1.39 -19.84 10.23
CA GLU A 493 -0.76 -21.09 10.61
C GLU A 493 -0.57 -21.19 12.13
N LEU A 494 -0.05 -20.13 12.75
CA LEU A 494 0.06 -20.05 14.21
C LEU A 494 -1.31 -20.17 14.89
N THR A 495 -2.32 -19.49 14.35
CA THR A 495 -3.71 -19.57 14.84
C THR A 495 -4.26 -20.99 14.80
N CYS A 496 -4.03 -21.72 13.70
CA CYS A 496 -4.44 -23.13 13.56
C CYS A 496 -3.74 -24.04 14.57
N GLY A 497 -2.43 -23.85 14.77
CA GLY A 497 -1.67 -24.58 15.79
C GLY A 497 -2.22 -24.34 17.20
N GLY A 498 -2.62 -23.11 17.50
CA GLY A 498 -3.27 -22.74 18.76
C GLY A 498 -4.62 -23.41 18.96
N ILE A 499 -5.46 -23.43 17.94
CA ILE A 499 -6.74 -24.14 17.99
C ILE A 499 -6.52 -25.64 18.30
N ALA A 500 -5.56 -26.27 17.62
CA ALA A 500 -5.23 -27.68 17.86
C ALA A 500 -4.76 -27.94 19.30
N LEU A 501 -3.96 -27.02 19.88
CA LEU A 501 -3.56 -27.08 21.28
C LEU A 501 -4.79 -27.01 22.23
N LEU A 502 -5.71 -26.07 21.97
CA LEU A 502 -6.90 -25.86 22.78
C LEU A 502 -7.92 -27.01 22.64
N ASP A 503 -7.94 -27.72 21.52
CA ASP A 503 -8.80 -28.88 21.31
C ASP A 503 -8.46 -30.01 22.30
N LEU A 504 -7.24 -30.05 22.85
CA LEU A 504 -6.86 -30.94 23.93
C LEU A 504 -7.64 -30.67 25.23
N VAL A 505 -7.96 -29.39 25.51
CA VAL A 505 -8.75 -28.98 26.70
C VAL A 505 -10.21 -29.35 26.52
N SER A 506 -10.75 -29.16 25.33
CA SER A 506 -12.16 -29.48 25.05
C SER A 506 -12.44 -30.97 25.00
N ASN A 507 -11.43 -31.80 24.80
CA ASN A 507 -11.57 -33.26 24.73
C ASN A 507 -11.50 -33.85 26.15
N LYS A 508 -12.62 -33.84 26.86
CA LYS A 508 -12.77 -34.29 28.28
C LYS A 508 -12.17 -35.67 28.57
N VAL A 509 -11.92 -36.47 27.56
CA VAL A 509 -11.33 -37.82 27.69
C VAL A 509 -9.81 -37.74 27.95
N MET A 510 -9.12 -36.66 27.53
CA MET A 510 -7.67 -36.55 27.68
C MET A 510 -7.20 -35.72 28.88
N LEU A 511 -8.03 -34.85 29.45
CA LEU A 511 -7.63 -33.97 30.55
C LEU A 511 -8.50 -34.25 31.81
N THR A 512 -8.09 -35.22 32.58
CA THR A 512 -8.63 -35.45 33.92
C THR A 512 -8.01 -34.53 34.98
N ASP A 513 -6.86 -33.89 34.64
CA ASP A 513 -6.11 -33.02 35.53
C ASP A 513 -6.46 -31.55 35.29
N THR A 514 -6.97 -30.88 36.33
CA THR A 514 -7.29 -29.45 36.32
C THR A 514 -6.06 -28.57 36.11
N CYS A 515 -4.88 -28.98 36.57
CA CYS A 515 -3.63 -28.24 36.41
C CYS A 515 -3.17 -28.20 34.94
N GLU A 516 -3.28 -29.31 34.21
CA GLU A 516 -2.95 -29.35 32.77
C GLU A 516 -3.90 -28.47 31.97
N ARG A 517 -5.19 -28.47 32.30
CA ARG A 517 -6.16 -27.57 31.66
C ARG A 517 -5.82 -26.11 31.89
N GLN A 518 -5.48 -25.73 33.12
CA GLN A 518 -5.10 -24.37 33.49
C GLN A 518 -3.85 -23.93 32.71
N ALA A 519 -2.82 -24.77 32.60
CA ALA A 519 -1.61 -24.51 31.84
C ALA A 519 -1.88 -24.25 30.33
N VAL A 520 -2.79 -25.02 29.72
CA VAL A 520 -3.18 -24.84 28.32
C VAL A 520 -3.94 -23.54 28.14
N LEU A 521 -4.82 -23.15 29.06
CA LEU A 521 -5.57 -21.90 28.98
C LEU A 521 -4.68 -20.66 29.17
N GLU A 522 -3.70 -20.72 30.09
CA GLU A 522 -2.71 -19.65 30.28
C GLU A 522 -1.86 -19.44 28.99
N VAL A 523 -1.41 -20.52 28.37
CA VAL A 523 -0.74 -20.47 27.07
C VAL A 523 -1.69 -19.96 26.00
N GLY A 524 -2.96 -20.38 26.01
CA GLY A 524 -3.98 -20.00 25.05
C GLY A 524 -4.26 -18.50 25.02
N ILE A 525 -4.40 -17.86 26.19
CA ILE A 525 -4.69 -16.42 26.24
C ILE A 525 -3.47 -15.58 25.77
N ASN A 526 -2.27 -15.97 26.15
CA ASN A 526 -1.05 -15.32 25.70
C ASN A 526 -0.80 -15.58 24.20
N LEU A 527 -1.26 -16.70 23.65
CA LEU A 527 -1.26 -16.96 22.23
C LEU A 527 -2.25 -16.05 21.49
N VAL A 528 -3.48 -15.86 22.02
CA VAL A 528 -4.42 -14.87 21.46
C VAL A 528 -3.75 -13.51 21.38
N TYR A 529 -3.16 -13.06 22.48
CA TYR A 529 -2.43 -11.79 22.50
C TYR A 529 -1.33 -11.71 21.44
N LEU A 530 -0.50 -12.75 21.26
CA LEU A 530 0.54 -12.82 20.25
C LEU A 530 -0.04 -12.75 18.83
N VAL A 531 -1.12 -13.51 18.56
CA VAL A 531 -1.82 -13.51 17.27
C VAL A 531 -2.39 -12.12 16.98
N LEU A 532 -2.98 -11.44 17.96
CA LEU A 532 -3.46 -10.07 17.80
C LEU A 532 -2.35 -9.09 17.44
N ARG A 533 -1.19 -9.23 18.07
CA ARG A 533 -0.01 -8.42 17.70
C ARG A 533 0.42 -8.62 16.25
N MET A 534 0.36 -9.85 15.75
CA MET A 534 0.69 -10.15 14.34
C MET A 534 -0.42 -9.66 13.40
N LEU A 535 -1.68 -9.63 13.83
CA LEU A 535 -2.83 -9.19 13.04
C LEU A 535 -3.04 -7.66 13.05
N GLU A 536 -2.48 -6.96 14.02
CA GLU A 536 -2.69 -5.51 14.20
C GLU A 536 -2.39 -4.67 12.93
N PRO A 537 -1.34 -4.95 12.13
CA PRO A 537 -1.13 -4.25 10.87
C PRO A 537 -2.25 -4.49 9.85
N TYR A 538 -2.90 -5.65 9.88
CA TYR A 538 -3.88 -6.11 8.90
C TYR A 538 -5.31 -5.65 9.20
N ILE A 539 -5.75 -5.84 10.45
CA ILE A 539 -7.13 -5.61 10.90
C ILE A 539 -7.16 -4.77 12.20
N PRO A 540 -6.68 -3.50 12.13
CA PRO A 540 -6.38 -2.70 13.31
C PRO A 540 -7.60 -2.44 14.22
N LYS A 541 -8.80 -2.26 13.66
CA LYS A 541 -10.00 -1.97 14.46
C LYS A 541 -10.53 -3.20 15.20
N THR A 542 -10.52 -4.34 14.53
CA THR A 542 -10.87 -5.62 15.17
C THR A 542 -9.90 -5.93 16.30
N VAL A 543 -8.60 -5.73 16.09
CA VAL A 543 -7.59 -5.96 17.13
C VAL A 543 -7.72 -4.98 18.29
N GLU A 544 -8.04 -3.70 18.02
CA GLU A 544 -8.30 -2.68 19.05
C GLU A 544 -9.43 -3.13 19.99
N SER A 545 -10.58 -3.55 19.43
CA SER A 545 -11.71 -4.07 20.23
C SER A 545 -11.36 -5.33 21.02
N LEU A 546 -10.52 -6.19 20.45
CA LEU A 546 -10.08 -7.41 21.15
C LEU A 546 -9.12 -7.10 22.31
N TYR A 547 -8.24 -6.08 22.19
CA TYR A 547 -7.40 -5.62 23.32
C TYR A 547 -8.25 -5.05 24.46
N GLU A 548 -9.33 -4.31 24.13
CA GLU A 548 -10.27 -3.80 25.14
C GLU A 548 -10.90 -4.95 25.92
N VAL A 549 -11.39 -6.01 25.25
CA VAL A 549 -11.98 -7.18 25.91
C VAL A 549 -10.94 -7.98 26.68
N LEU A 550 -9.69 -8.05 26.20
CA LEU A 550 -8.61 -8.68 26.97
C LEU A 550 -8.17 -7.84 28.19
N GLY A 551 -8.62 -6.59 28.35
CA GLY A 551 -8.21 -5.70 29.42
C GLY A 551 -6.72 -5.35 29.37
N VAL A 552 -6.11 -5.28 28.17
CA VAL A 552 -4.69 -5.01 28.00
C VAL A 552 -4.46 -3.77 27.16
N GLU A 553 -3.42 -3.02 27.51
CA GLU A 553 -2.98 -1.89 26.70
C GLU A 553 -2.37 -2.38 25.37
N ARG A 554 -2.47 -1.52 24.36
CA ARG A 554 -1.82 -1.76 23.09
C ARG A 554 -0.31 -1.85 23.28
N PRO A 555 0.31 -2.98 23.00
CA PRO A 555 1.72 -3.17 23.25
C PRO A 555 2.57 -2.42 22.22
N THR A 556 3.72 -1.92 22.68
CA THR A 556 4.78 -1.38 21.84
C THR A 556 6.02 -2.25 21.96
N GLY A 557 6.81 -2.32 20.89
CA GLY A 557 8.06 -3.08 20.91
C GLY A 557 8.02 -4.38 20.10
N ARG A 558 8.99 -5.23 20.34
CA ARG A 558 9.22 -6.45 19.54
C ARG A 558 8.28 -7.58 19.91
N LEU A 559 8.02 -8.47 18.97
CA LEU A 559 7.39 -9.76 19.24
C LEU A 559 8.39 -10.66 19.95
N GLU A 560 8.02 -11.24 21.07
CA GLU A 560 8.90 -12.10 21.86
C GLU A 560 8.38 -13.53 21.94
N LYS A 561 9.28 -14.51 21.75
CA LYS A 561 8.95 -15.93 21.81
C LYS A 561 8.52 -16.38 23.20
N ASP A 562 9.03 -15.68 24.23
CA ASP A 562 8.83 -16.05 25.64
C ASP A 562 7.46 -15.59 26.19
N TRP A 563 6.66 -14.88 25.37
CA TRP A 563 5.30 -14.48 25.74
C TRP A 563 4.34 -15.65 25.99
N LEU A 564 4.62 -16.82 25.45
CA LEU A 564 3.84 -18.03 25.73
C LEU A 564 4.29 -18.77 27.00
N GLY A 565 5.17 -18.18 27.80
CA GLY A 565 5.69 -18.73 29.06
C GLY A 565 5.49 -17.77 30.23
N ASP A 566 6.35 -17.90 31.23
CA ASP A 566 6.33 -17.08 32.46
C ASP A 566 6.48 -15.58 32.21
N GLN A 567 6.98 -15.20 31.03
CA GLN A 567 7.08 -13.82 30.57
C GLN A 567 5.86 -13.35 29.76
N GLY A 568 4.80 -14.16 29.69
CA GLY A 568 3.56 -13.78 29.03
C GLY A 568 3.01 -12.46 29.57
N PRO A 569 2.48 -11.55 28.71
CA PRO A 569 1.94 -10.27 29.16
C PRO A 569 0.68 -10.40 29.99
N ILE A 570 -0.11 -11.43 29.76
CA ILE A 570 -1.35 -11.70 30.51
C ILE A 570 -1.04 -12.73 31.60
N LYS A 571 -1.14 -12.29 32.85
CA LYS A 571 -0.75 -13.08 34.03
C LYS A 571 -1.94 -13.85 34.63
N PRO A 572 -1.69 -14.93 35.40
CA PRO A 572 -2.71 -15.56 36.22
C PRO A 572 -3.43 -14.54 37.13
N GLY A 573 -4.75 -14.69 37.26
CA GLY A 573 -5.61 -13.78 38.00
C GLY A 573 -6.06 -12.52 37.22
N HIS A 574 -5.57 -12.31 36.00
CA HIS A 574 -6.00 -11.21 35.14
C HIS A 574 -7.47 -11.42 34.71
N GLU A 575 -8.26 -10.36 34.83
CA GLU A 575 -9.66 -10.36 34.40
C GLU A 575 -9.74 -10.07 32.89
N VAL A 576 -10.51 -10.86 32.18
CA VAL A 576 -10.79 -10.68 30.74
C VAL A 576 -12.30 -10.57 30.53
N GLY A 577 -12.72 -9.84 29.49
CA GLY A 577 -14.11 -9.78 29.08
C GLY A 577 -14.62 -11.09 28.50
N LYS A 578 -15.87 -11.10 28.08
CA LYS A 578 -16.55 -12.28 27.57
C LYS A 578 -16.65 -12.26 26.05
N TRP A 579 -16.86 -13.46 25.46
CA TRP A 579 -17.03 -13.62 24.02
C TRP A 579 -18.19 -12.77 23.46
N GLU A 580 -19.30 -12.68 24.19
CA GLU A 580 -20.51 -11.95 23.78
C GLU A 580 -20.23 -10.46 23.49
N GLU A 581 -19.18 -9.89 24.07
CA GLU A 581 -18.77 -8.50 23.85
C GLU A 581 -18.14 -8.28 22.46
N VAL A 582 -17.63 -9.33 21.83
CA VAL A 582 -16.93 -9.28 20.53
C VAL A 582 -17.52 -10.21 19.47
N GLU A 583 -18.58 -10.95 19.79
CA GLU A 583 -19.22 -11.90 18.87
C GLU A 583 -19.60 -11.25 17.54
N ALA A 584 -20.11 -10.01 17.59
CA ALA A 584 -20.52 -9.25 16.40
C ALA A 584 -19.36 -8.97 15.40
N LEU A 585 -18.09 -8.99 15.87
CA LEU A 585 -16.93 -8.83 14.99
C LEU A 585 -16.72 -10.05 14.07
N PHE A 586 -17.30 -11.20 14.43
CA PHE A 586 -17.10 -12.49 13.79
C PHE A 586 -18.40 -13.09 13.24
N GLU A 587 -19.39 -12.26 12.92
CA GLU A 587 -20.61 -12.71 12.26
C GLU A 587 -20.31 -13.29 10.87
N ARG A 588 -20.90 -14.44 10.58
CA ARG A 588 -20.79 -15.06 9.25
C ARG A 588 -21.57 -14.26 8.21
N ILE A 589 -21.01 -14.18 7.03
CA ILE A 589 -21.67 -13.61 5.85
C ILE A 589 -22.43 -14.73 5.14
N TRP A 590 -23.74 -14.55 4.94
CA TRP A 590 -24.56 -15.52 4.21
C TRP A 590 -24.26 -15.47 2.71
N PRO A 591 -24.16 -16.61 1.99
CA PRO A 591 -23.79 -16.66 0.57
C PRO A 591 -24.72 -15.83 -0.34
N GLU A 592 -25.98 -15.65 0.04
CA GLU A 592 -26.94 -14.85 -0.70
C GLU A 592 -26.54 -13.37 -0.81
N LYS A 593 -25.80 -12.85 0.18
CA LYS A 593 -25.25 -11.49 0.14
C LYS A 593 -24.25 -11.31 -1.00
N ALA A 594 -23.45 -12.32 -1.34
CA ALA A 594 -22.51 -12.26 -2.46
C ALA A 594 -23.25 -11.97 -3.77
N LYS A 595 -24.31 -12.71 -4.06
CA LYS A 595 -25.14 -12.50 -5.27
C LYS A 595 -25.80 -11.13 -5.27
N MET A 596 -26.29 -10.66 -4.12
CA MET A 596 -26.89 -9.33 -3.98
C MET A 596 -25.87 -8.23 -4.29
N TRP A 597 -24.63 -8.34 -3.79
CA TRP A 597 -23.57 -7.37 -4.04
C TRP A 597 -23.07 -7.45 -5.49
N GLU A 598 -22.94 -8.67 -6.06
CA GLU A 598 -22.59 -8.86 -7.47
C GLU A 598 -23.60 -8.12 -8.38
N LEU A 599 -24.90 -8.27 -8.13
CA LEU A 599 -25.95 -7.54 -8.84
C LEU A 599 -25.86 -6.02 -8.64
N LYS A 600 -25.56 -5.59 -7.41
CA LYS A 600 -25.49 -4.16 -7.08
C LYS A 600 -24.31 -3.48 -7.77
N PHE A 601 -23.14 -4.14 -7.84
CA PHE A 601 -21.87 -3.58 -8.33
C PHE A 601 -21.41 -4.16 -9.67
N GLY A 602 -22.21 -5.03 -10.31
CA GLY A 602 -21.87 -5.72 -11.58
C GLY A 602 -22.07 -4.89 -12.85
N GLY A 603 -22.48 -3.61 -12.74
CA GLY A 603 -22.61 -2.70 -13.86
C GLY A 603 -23.94 -2.77 -14.62
N LYS A 604 -24.11 -1.84 -15.58
CA LYS A 604 -25.40 -1.61 -16.29
C LYS A 604 -25.86 -2.79 -17.16
N LYS A 605 -24.94 -3.59 -17.71
CA LYS A 605 -25.28 -4.73 -18.57
C LYS A 605 -25.87 -5.92 -17.81
N LYS A 606 -25.38 -6.21 -16.60
CA LYS A 606 -25.94 -7.26 -15.74
C LYS A 606 -27.31 -6.85 -15.14
N ARG A 607 -27.52 -5.58 -14.79
CA ARG A 607 -28.79 -5.09 -14.24
C ARG A 607 -29.98 -5.26 -15.19
N LYS A 608 -29.80 -5.15 -16.52
CA LYS A 608 -30.90 -5.34 -17.48
C LYS A 608 -31.33 -6.80 -17.67
N GLY A 609 -30.43 -7.77 -17.51
CA GLY A 609 -30.75 -9.20 -17.64
C GLY A 609 -31.43 -9.80 -16.41
N GLU A 610 -31.16 -9.30 -15.21
CA GLU A 610 -31.59 -9.91 -13.94
C GLU A 610 -32.71 -9.16 -13.20
N VAL A 611 -33.00 -7.90 -13.57
CA VAL A 611 -34.24 -7.24 -13.14
C VAL A 611 -35.47 -8.01 -13.65
N LEU A 612 -35.38 -8.63 -14.84
CA LEU A 612 -36.41 -9.53 -15.35
C LEU A 612 -36.62 -10.78 -14.47
N VAL A 613 -35.52 -11.39 -13.96
CA VAL A 613 -35.60 -12.60 -13.13
C VAL A 613 -36.12 -12.28 -11.71
N CYS A 614 -35.77 -11.12 -11.17
CA CYS A 614 -36.23 -10.71 -9.83
C CYS A 614 -37.71 -10.25 -9.83
N GLU A 615 -38.19 -9.67 -10.91
CA GLU A 615 -39.63 -9.34 -11.08
C GLU A 615 -40.45 -10.61 -11.36
N GLU A 616 -39.96 -11.59 -12.10
CA GLU A 616 -40.60 -12.88 -12.26
C GLU A 616 -40.64 -13.70 -10.97
N ALA A 617 -39.57 -13.69 -10.15
CA ALA A 617 -39.54 -14.35 -8.85
C ALA A 617 -40.52 -13.70 -7.87
N LYS A 618 -40.63 -12.36 -7.87
CA LYS A 618 -41.63 -11.63 -7.06
C LYS A 618 -43.08 -11.85 -7.55
N ARG A 619 -43.29 -12.09 -8.85
CA ARG A 619 -44.61 -12.47 -9.38
C ARG A 619 -45.01 -13.90 -9.03
N ARG A 620 -44.04 -14.85 -8.96
CA ARG A 620 -44.29 -16.25 -8.52
C ARG A 620 -44.53 -16.39 -7.02
N GLN A 621 -44.12 -15.42 -6.19
CA GLN A 621 -44.41 -15.40 -4.74
C GLN A 621 -45.76 -14.68 -4.40
N LYS A 622 -46.40 -14.03 -5.37
CA LYS A 622 -47.73 -13.38 -5.21
C LYS A 622 -48.90 -14.15 -5.83
N ASN A 623 -48.62 -15.26 -6.49
CA ASN A 623 -49.58 -16.27 -6.94
C ASN A 623 -49.33 -17.60 -6.18
#